data_7f8d27e6972a803d3923ab329253a2f4
#
_entry.id   7f8d27e6972a803d3923ab329253a2f4
#
_cell.length_a   1.000
_cell.length_b   1.000
_cell.length_c   1.000
_cell.angle_alpha   90.00
_cell.angle_beta   90.00
_cell.angle_gamma   90.00
#
_symmetry.space_group_name_H-M   'P 1'
#
loop_
_entity.id
_entity.type
_entity.pdbx_description
1 polymer ?
#
loop_
_entity_poly.entity_id
_entity_poly.type
_entity_poly.pdbx_seq_one_letter_code
_entity_poly.pdbx_strand_id
1 'polypeptide(L)'
;MTIKKGKRLDYTIGDVNDVYSGPVGILWEMLMGEQIHVGGEKETENLAAKAHIKKDSKVLDVCSALGGPARHLARAYGCTIIGLDATQKMVDEAVKRTQQQELSHLITYKLGNALDMPFKSETFDIVWGQDAWCYITDKNRLLSEAKRVLKSGGIIAFTDWLQIGTMTESEWTDLNSFMAFPYMETLEGYVNELKKLDFKILETEDLSPDFANHCHIYQNILRNKLKNDIIAQYGIELFEAADSGLAKWVDAADESKVGRGRIIAKKL
;
A
#
# COMPACT_ATOMS: atom_id res chain seq x y z
N MET A 1 -23.58 7.95 10.08
CA MET A 1 -23.86 6.54 10.50
C MET A 1 -22.54 5.88 10.82
N THR A 2 -22.45 5.13 11.91
CA THR A 2 -21.21 4.39 12.22
C THR A 2 -21.10 3.18 11.29
N ILE A 3 -19.99 3.07 10.57
CA ILE A 3 -19.73 1.93 9.68
C ILE A 3 -19.55 0.67 10.52
N LYS A 4 -20.33 -0.38 10.22
CA LYS A 4 -20.08 -1.71 10.79
C LYS A 4 -18.83 -2.29 10.11
N LYS A 5 -17.73 -2.35 10.86
CA LYS A 5 -16.47 -2.90 10.36
C LYS A 5 -16.59 -4.38 9.99
N GLY A 6 -15.96 -4.76 8.90
CA GLY A 6 -15.83 -6.16 8.51
C GLY A 6 -15.00 -6.97 9.51
N LYS A 7 -15.19 -8.27 9.52
CA LYS A 7 -14.38 -9.18 10.35
C LYS A 7 -12.99 -9.35 9.75
N ARG A 8 -12.00 -9.61 10.60
CA ARG A 8 -10.68 -10.06 10.14
C ARG A 8 -10.82 -11.42 9.46
N LEU A 9 -10.23 -11.54 8.28
CA LEU A 9 -10.11 -12.81 7.57
C LEU A 9 -8.79 -13.48 7.97
N ASP A 10 -8.77 -14.79 7.92
CA ASP A 10 -7.63 -15.62 8.37
C ASP A 10 -6.57 -15.76 7.26
N TYR A 11 -6.09 -14.62 6.77
CA TYR A 11 -4.95 -14.56 5.87
C TYR A 11 -3.68 -14.25 6.65
N THR A 12 -2.65 -15.02 6.36
CA THR A 12 -1.32 -14.90 6.97
C THR A 12 -0.39 -14.11 6.06
N ILE A 13 0.76 -13.72 6.58
CA ILE A 13 1.86 -13.15 5.78
C ILE A 13 2.33 -14.12 4.68
N GLY A 14 2.18 -15.43 4.89
CA GLY A 14 2.46 -16.46 3.88
C GLY A 14 1.52 -16.34 2.68
N ASP A 15 0.23 -16.20 2.91
CA ASP A 15 -0.76 -16.06 1.85
C ASP A 15 -0.50 -14.79 1.01
N VAL A 16 -0.14 -13.68 1.65
CA VAL A 16 0.24 -12.44 0.97
C VAL A 16 1.53 -12.64 0.14
N ASN A 17 2.52 -13.33 0.70
CA ASN A 17 3.76 -13.64 -0.02
C ASN A 17 3.49 -14.52 -1.25
N ASP A 18 2.56 -15.46 -1.19
CA ASP A 18 2.17 -16.31 -2.30
C ASP A 18 1.49 -15.48 -3.42
N VAL A 19 0.62 -14.54 -3.05
CA VAL A 19 0.01 -13.59 -4.00
C VAL A 19 1.08 -12.80 -4.75
N TYR A 20 2.02 -12.16 -4.04
CA TYR A 20 3.04 -11.31 -4.66
C TYR A 20 4.18 -12.08 -5.32
N SER A 21 4.40 -13.33 -4.93
CA SER A 21 5.36 -14.22 -5.61
C SER A 21 4.77 -14.91 -6.83
N GLY A 22 3.45 -14.94 -6.94
CA GLY A 22 2.70 -15.61 -8.02
C GLY A 22 2.33 -14.70 -9.20
N PRO A 23 1.50 -15.21 -10.13
CA PRO A 23 1.01 -14.48 -11.30
C PRO A 23 0.19 -13.23 -10.95
N VAL A 24 -0.50 -13.23 -9.81
CA VAL A 24 -1.31 -12.08 -9.35
C VAL A 24 -0.42 -10.87 -9.05
N GLY A 25 0.76 -11.08 -8.44
CA GLY A 25 1.71 -9.99 -8.22
C GLY A 25 2.22 -9.35 -9.52
N ILE A 26 2.41 -10.17 -10.57
CA ILE A 26 2.77 -9.69 -11.91
C ILE A 26 1.59 -8.90 -12.53
N LEU A 27 0.37 -9.36 -12.33
CA LEU A 27 -0.83 -8.68 -12.80
C LEU A 27 -0.95 -7.26 -12.21
N TRP A 28 -0.63 -7.08 -10.93
CA TRP A 28 -0.60 -5.75 -10.32
C TRP A 28 0.42 -4.83 -10.95
N GLU A 29 1.61 -5.35 -11.26
CA GLU A 29 2.62 -4.58 -11.98
C GLU A 29 2.15 -4.21 -13.40
N MET A 30 1.51 -5.13 -14.12
CA MET A 30 0.95 -4.85 -15.46
C MET A 30 -0.14 -3.77 -15.43
N LEU A 31 -0.93 -3.69 -14.35
CA LEU A 31 -2.02 -2.73 -14.19
C LEU A 31 -1.54 -1.37 -13.66
N MET A 32 -0.65 -1.35 -12.67
CA MET A 32 -0.27 -0.16 -11.91
C MET A 32 1.17 0.30 -12.15
N GLY A 33 1.92 -0.43 -13.00
CA GLY A 33 3.34 -0.20 -13.18
C GLY A 33 4.16 -0.57 -11.95
N GLU A 34 5.42 -0.15 -11.92
CA GLU A 34 6.35 -0.46 -10.81
C GLU A 34 6.00 0.23 -9.48
N GLN A 35 5.06 1.17 -9.49
CA GLN A 35 4.60 1.84 -8.28
C GLN A 35 3.74 0.91 -7.40
N ILE A 36 2.96 0.03 -8.02
CA ILE A 36 2.02 -0.92 -7.36
C ILE A 36 1.15 -0.25 -6.30
N HIS A 37 0.65 0.94 -6.61
CA HIS A 37 -0.39 1.63 -5.83
C HIS A 37 -1.24 2.51 -6.75
N VAL A 38 -2.41 2.91 -6.26
CA VAL A 38 -3.36 3.72 -7.02
C VAL A 38 -2.82 5.13 -7.24
N GLY A 39 -2.91 5.63 -8.45
CA GLY A 39 -2.48 6.98 -8.83
C GLY A 39 -1.01 7.12 -9.21
N GLY A 40 -0.20 6.06 -9.07
CA GLY A 40 1.19 6.01 -9.55
C GLY A 40 2.07 7.15 -9.06
N GLU A 41 3.03 7.59 -9.87
CA GLU A 41 4.01 8.63 -9.50
C GLU A 41 3.37 9.94 -9.03
N LYS A 42 2.23 10.33 -9.63
CA LYS A 42 1.51 11.55 -9.22
C LYS A 42 1.05 11.47 -7.76
N GLU A 43 0.56 10.33 -7.33
CA GLU A 43 0.16 10.14 -5.94
C GLU A 43 1.37 10.10 -5.00
N THR A 44 2.47 9.49 -5.43
CA THR A 44 3.74 9.53 -4.69
C THR A 44 4.22 10.98 -4.49
N GLU A 45 4.16 11.83 -5.52
CA GLU A 45 4.50 13.24 -5.43
C GLU A 45 3.57 14.01 -4.47
N ASN A 46 2.25 13.78 -4.57
CA ASN A 46 1.27 14.40 -3.69
C ASN A 46 1.53 14.07 -2.21
N LEU A 47 1.75 12.79 -1.92
CA LEU A 47 2.05 12.34 -0.56
C LEU A 47 3.40 12.88 -0.06
N ALA A 48 4.43 12.92 -0.92
CA ALA A 48 5.75 13.42 -0.59
C ALA A 48 5.75 14.91 -0.25
N ALA A 49 5.02 15.72 -1.01
CA ALA A 49 4.86 17.14 -0.74
C ALA A 49 4.21 17.38 0.64
N LYS A 50 3.18 16.60 1.00
CA LYS A 50 2.49 16.68 2.29
C LYS A 50 3.33 16.12 3.45
N ALA A 51 4.20 15.14 3.20
CA ALA A 51 5.16 14.62 4.16
C ALA A 51 6.38 15.53 4.37
N HIS A 52 6.51 16.60 3.58
CA HIS A 52 7.64 17.53 3.60
C HIS A 52 9.01 16.83 3.43
N ILE A 53 9.09 15.87 2.51
CA ILE A 53 10.35 15.17 2.20
C ILE A 53 11.39 16.17 1.70
N LYS A 54 12.63 16.04 2.22
CA LYS A 54 13.78 16.88 1.87
C LYS A 54 14.99 16.01 1.54
N LYS A 55 16.01 16.60 0.98
CA LYS A 55 17.27 15.93 0.60
C LYS A 55 17.94 15.19 1.76
N ASP A 56 17.86 15.72 2.98
CA ASP A 56 18.44 15.15 4.18
C ASP A 56 17.50 14.20 4.94
N SER A 57 16.29 13.99 4.44
CA SER A 57 15.32 13.09 5.06
C SER A 57 15.79 11.64 4.96
N LYS A 58 15.60 10.90 6.05
CA LYS A 58 15.76 9.45 6.11
C LYS A 58 14.37 8.81 6.17
N VAL A 59 13.98 8.14 5.09
CA VAL A 59 12.64 7.57 4.91
C VAL A 59 12.67 6.07 5.12
N LEU A 60 11.70 5.53 5.85
CA LEU A 60 11.38 4.10 5.88
C LEU A 60 10.11 3.87 5.06
N ASP A 61 10.25 3.16 3.94
CA ASP A 61 9.12 2.73 3.09
C ASP A 61 8.68 1.35 3.52
N VAL A 62 7.50 1.27 4.18
CA VAL A 62 6.97 0.04 4.79
C VAL A 62 6.02 -0.66 3.83
N CYS A 63 6.31 -1.92 3.52
CA CYS A 63 5.73 -2.72 2.44
C CYS A 63 6.10 -2.13 1.08
N SER A 64 7.41 -1.99 0.85
CA SER A 64 7.99 -1.26 -0.28
C SER A 64 7.85 -1.96 -1.65
N ALA A 65 7.39 -3.19 -1.68
CA ALA A 65 7.19 -4.01 -2.89
C ALA A 65 8.36 -3.89 -3.88
N LEU A 66 8.11 -3.54 -5.14
CA LEU A 66 9.13 -3.37 -6.19
C LEU A 66 10.01 -2.12 -6.02
N GLY A 67 9.76 -1.30 -5.01
CA GLY A 67 10.54 -0.09 -4.72
C GLY A 67 10.32 1.07 -5.71
N GLY A 68 9.22 1.09 -6.45
CA GLY A 68 8.87 2.17 -7.37
C GLY A 68 8.80 3.53 -6.67
N PRO A 69 8.00 3.70 -5.61
CA PRO A 69 7.96 4.93 -4.82
C PRO A 69 9.33 5.33 -4.27
N ALA A 70 10.09 4.39 -3.71
CA ALA A 70 11.42 4.67 -3.19
C ALA A 70 12.36 5.24 -4.26
N ARG A 71 12.38 4.65 -5.47
CA ARG A 71 13.21 5.18 -6.57
C ARG A 71 12.73 6.55 -7.04
N HIS A 72 11.42 6.76 -7.11
CA HIS A 72 10.87 8.07 -7.45
C HIS A 72 11.29 9.14 -6.44
N LEU A 73 11.13 8.89 -5.13
CA LEU A 73 11.52 9.81 -4.06
C LEU A 73 13.02 10.10 -4.07
N ALA A 74 13.86 9.09 -4.26
CA ALA A 74 15.31 9.28 -4.33
C ALA A 74 15.72 10.19 -5.50
N ARG A 75 15.12 10.02 -6.68
CA ARG A 75 15.39 10.88 -7.84
C ARG A 75 14.89 12.30 -7.64
N ALA A 76 13.68 12.46 -7.14
CA ALA A 76 13.02 13.76 -7.03
C ALA A 76 13.60 14.62 -5.90
N TYR A 77 13.93 14.01 -4.77
CA TYR A 77 14.32 14.72 -3.55
C TYR A 77 15.77 14.49 -3.12
N GLY A 78 16.44 13.45 -3.61
CA GLY A 78 17.80 13.08 -3.19
C GLY A 78 17.87 12.58 -1.74
N CYS A 79 16.74 12.15 -1.16
CA CYS A 79 16.66 11.61 0.20
C CYS A 79 17.18 10.17 0.28
N THR A 80 17.51 9.71 1.48
CA THR A 80 17.88 8.30 1.71
C THR A 80 16.68 7.48 2.12
N ILE A 81 16.56 6.27 1.57
CA ILE A 81 15.39 5.42 1.79
C ILE A 81 15.81 4.00 2.16
N ILE A 82 15.14 3.44 3.15
CA ILE A 82 15.17 2.00 3.41
C ILE A 82 13.79 1.45 3.11
N GLY A 83 13.69 0.53 2.14
CA GLY A 83 12.48 -0.23 1.89
C GLY A 83 12.44 -1.46 2.82
N LEU A 84 11.31 -1.68 3.47
CA LEU A 84 11.02 -2.88 4.26
C LEU A 84 9.89 -3.64 3.58
N ASP A 85 10.12 -4.91 3.25
CA ASP A 85 9.07 -5.79 2.72
C ASP A 85 9.20 -7.20 3.31
N ALA A 86 8.10 -7.91 3.40
CA ALA A 86 8.07 -9.27 3.93
C ALA A 86 8.24 -10.35 2.86
N THR A 87 8.18 -9.98 1.57
CA THR A 87 8.26 -10.88 0.43
C THR A 87 9.66 -10.84 -0.19
N GLN A 88 10.41 -11.93 -0.07
CA GLN A 88 11.80 -12.00 -0.57
C GLN A 88 11.89 -11.62 -2.06
N LYS A 89 10.97 -12.13 -2.89
CA LYS A 89 10.94 -11.83 -4.33
C LYS A 89 10.80 -10.33 -4.61
N MET A 90 9.98 -9.61 -3.82
CA MET A 90 9.83 -8.16 -3.95
C MET A 90 11.13 -7.44 -3.59
N VAL A 91 11.76 -7.82 -2.48
CA VAL A 91 13.07 -7.28 -2.07
C VAL A 91 14.13 -7.49 -3.15
N ASP A 92 14.25 -8.70 -3.70
CA ASP A 92 15.25 -9.03 -4.74
C ASP A 92 15.03 -8.19 -6.01
N GLU A 93 13.78 -8.08 -6.48
CA GLU A 93 13.44 -7.27 -7.65
C GLU A 93 13.65 -5.77 -7.38
N ALA A 94 13.30 -5.27 -6.20
CA ALA A 94 13.53 -3.88 -5.82
C ALA A 94 15.03 -3.53 -5.82
N VAL A 95 15.88 -4.40 -5.26
CA VAL A 95 17.34 -4.25 -5.29
C VAL A 95 17.85 -4.21 -6.72
N LYS A 96 17.48 -5.19 -7.54
CA LYS A 96 17.91 -5.29 -8.94
C LYS A 96 17.54 -4.05 -9.74
N ARG A 97 16.28 -3.60 -9.66
CA ARG A 97 15.80 -2.40 -10.38
C ARG A 97 16.47 -1.11 -9.89
N THR A 98 16.75 -1.04 -8.60
CA THR A 98 17.47 0.11 -8.01
C THR A 98 18.91 0.17 -8.46
N GLN A 99 19.60 -0.97 -8.60
CA GLN A 99 20.94 -1.07 -9.17
C GLN A 99 20.96 -0.65 -10.64
N GLN A 100 19.99 -1.13 -11.44
CA GLN A 100 19.86 -0.77 -12.85
C GLN A 100 19.64 0.73 -13.08
N GLN A 101 19.08 1.42 -12.10
CA GLN A 101 18.82 2.87 -12.13
C GLN A 101 19.90 3.69 -11.39
N GLU A 102 20.99 3.05 -10.96
CA GLU A 102 22.15 3.68 -10.29
C GLU A 102 21.80 4.39 -8.97
N LEU A 103 20.70 3.97 -8.30
CA LEU A 103 20.21 4.60 -7.07
C LEU A 103 20.63 3.87 -5.78
N SER A 104 21.49 2.84 -5.86
CA SER A 104 21.92 2.04 -4.70
C SER A 104 22.68 2.85 -3.64
N HIS A 105 23.16 4.03 -3.97
CA HIS A 105 23.82 4.93 -3.02
C HIS A 105 22.81 5.68 -2.13
N LEU A 106 21.52 5.73 -2.48
CA LEU A 106 20.44 6.37 -1.74
C LEU A 106 19.44 5.36 -1.16
N ILE A 107 19.28 4.17 -1.77
CA ILE A 107 18.23 3.23 -1.43
C ILE A 107 18.83 1.88 -1.05
N THR A 108 18.35 1.35 0.06
CA THR A 108 18.59 -0.06 0.45
C THR A 108 17.27 -0.74 0.79
N TYR A 109 17.24 -2.08 0.71
CA TYR A 109 16.04 -2.86 1.06
C TYR A 109 16.36 -3.88 2.13
N LYS A 110 15.36 -4.21 2.94
CA LYS A 110 15.47 -5.20 3.99
C LYS A 110 14.23 -6.10 4.01
N LEU A 111 14.45 -7.41 4.03
CA LEU A 111 13.41 -8.36 4.31
C LEU A 111 13.04 -8.26 5.79
N GLY A 112 11.74 -8.15 6.10
CA GLY A 112 11.29 -8.07 7.48
C GLY A 112 9.80 -7.83 7.64
N ASN A 113 9.34 -8.03 8.87
CA ASN A 113 7.94 -7.89 9.23
C ASN A 113 7.66 -6.46 9.73
N ALA A 114 6.63 -5.81 9.18
CA ALA A 114 6.19 -4.48 9.62
C ALA A 114 5.65 -4.46 11.07
N LEU A 115 5.29 -5.61 11.62
CA LEU A 115 4.87 -5.75 13.02
C LEU A 115 6.03 -5.92 14.01
N ASP A 116 7.25 -6.07 13.51
CA ASP A 116 8.49 -6.16 14.28
C ASP A 116 9.64 -5.64 13.43
N MET A 117 9.67 -4.31 13.25
CA MET A 117 10.60 -3.65 12.33
C MET A 117 12.05 -3.76 12.83
N PRO A 118 12.98 -4.33 12.03
CA PRO A 118 14.34 -4.62 12.46
C PRO A 118 15.24 -3.37 12.46
N PHE A 119 14.76 -2.30 13.05
CA PHE A 119 15.44 -1.00 13.17
C PHE A 119 15.45 -0.50 14.61
N LYS A 120 16.45 0.31 14.94
CA LYS A 120 16.53 1.01 16.24
C LYS A 120 15.42 2.06 16.34
N SER A 121 15.01 2.36 17.55
CA SER A 121 14.12 3.48 17.82
C SER A 121 14.72 4.80 17.30
N GLU A 122 13.86 5.74 16.93
CA GLU A 122 14.25 7.11 16.54
C GLU A 122 15.28 7.17 15.40
N THR A 123 15.09 6.32 14.39
CA THR A 123 16.01 6.20 13.27
C THR A 123 15.61 7.05 12.06
N PHE A 124 14.31 7.20 11.82
CA PHE A 124 13.76 7.78 10.59
C PHE A 124 13.08 9.11 10.83
N ASP A 125 13.20 10.00 9.85
CA ASP A 125 12.48 11.27 9.83
C ASP A 125 11.05 11.06 9.34
N ILE A 126 10.86 10.08 8.41
CA ILE A 126 9.58 9.77 7.82
C ILE A 126 9.39 8.25 7.80
N VAL A 127 8.20 7.78 8.21
CA VAL A 127 7.66 6.46 7.90
C VAL A 127 6.60 6.61 6.83
N TRP A 128 6.76 5.86 5.77
CA TRP A 128 6.01 5.94 4.53
C TRP A 128 5.32 4.62 4.21
N GLY A 129 4.19 4.65 3.53
CA GLY A 129 3.54 3.48 2.97
C GLY A 129 2.47 3.87 1.95
N GLN A 130 2.30 3.07 0.89
CA GLN A 130 1.27 3.33 -0.11
C GLN A 130 0.51 2.06 -0.46
N ASP A 131 -0.80 2.06 -0.09
CA ASP A 131 -1.80 1.07 -0.47
C ASP A 131 -1.45 -0.40 -0.14
N ALA A 132 -0.70 -0.61 0.94
CA ALA A 132 -0.21 -1.93 1.31
C ALA A 132 -0.51 -2.31 2.77
N TRP A 133 -0.90 -1.36 3.60
CA TRP A 133 -1.16 -1.64 5.01
C TRP A 133 -2.48 -2.39 5.23
N CYS A 134 -3.38 -2.41 4.25
CA CYS A 134 -4.56 -3.27 4.20
C CYS A 134 -4.23 -4.76 4.36
N TYR A 135 -3.01 -5.19 4.01
CA TYR A 135 -2.51 -6.55 4.25
C TYR A 135 -2.14 -6.84 5.71
N ILE A 136 -2.10 -5.85 6.57
CA ILE A 136 -1.67 -5.98 7.96
C ILE A 136 -2.89 -5.92 8.89
N THR A 137 -3.17 -7.01 9.61
CA THR A 137 -4.34 -7.11 10.50
C THR A 137 -4.20 -6.30 11.77
N ASP A 138 -3.01 -6.26 12.37
CA ASP A 138 -2.75 -5.53 13.62
C ASP A 138 -2.26 -4.10 13.34
N LYS A 139 -3.23 -3.21 13.08
CA LYS A 139 -2.95 -1.80 12.82
C LYS A 139 -2.30 -1.11 14.02
N ASN A 140 -2.70 -1.48 15.24
CA ASN A 140 -2.10 -0.89 16.44
C ASN A 140 -0.61 -1.25 16.55
N ARG A 141 -0.25 -2.52 16.34
CA ARG A 141 1.14 -2.95 16.38
C ARG A 141 1.96 -2.32 15.26
N LEU A 142 1.44 -2.26 14.03
CA LEU A 142 2.06 -1.57 12.90
C LEU A 142 2.37 -0.10 13.24
N LEU A 143 1.38 0.64 13.71
CA LEU A 143 1.52 2.07 14.04
C LEU A 143 2.42 2.29 15.27
N SER A 144 2.42 1.35 16.22
CA SER A 144 3.35 1.37 17.37
C SER A 144 4.81 1.19 16.93
N GLU A 145 5.08 0.27 16.02
CA GLU A 145 6.41 0.09 15.43
C GLU A 145 6.83 1.32 14.60
N ALA A 146 5.91 1.86 13.79
CA ALA A 146 6.14 3.12 13.08
C ALA A 146 6.50 4.26 14.04
N LYS A 147 5.75 4.41 15.16
CA LYS A 147 6.07 5.39 16.21
C LYS A 147 7.45 5.14 16.81
N ARG A 148 7.78 3.89 17.11
CA ARG A 148 9.06 3.52 17.72
C ARG A 148 10.25 3.91 16.86
N VAL A 149 10.18 3.62 15.57
CA VAL A 149 11.30 3.89 14.64
C VAL A 149 11.39 5.34 14.18
N LEU A 150 10.29 6.11 14.26
CA LEU A 150 10.28 7.54 13.99
C LEU A 150 11.02 8.33 15.08
N LYS A 151 11.81 9.31 14.67
CA LYS A 151 12.37 10.35 15.55
C LYS A 151 11.25 11.18 16.19
N SER A 152 11.50 11.81 17.32
CA SER A 152 10.60 12.84 17.86
C SER A 152 10.39 13.94 16.82
N GLY A 153 9.13 14.33 16.61
CA GLY A 153 8.76 15.27 15.56
C GLY A 153 8.73 14.70 14.14
N GLY A 154 9.05 13.42 13.95
CA GLY A 154 9.02 12.73 12.65
C GLY A 154 7.58 12.55 12.13
N ILE A 155 7.47 12.31 10.85
CA ILE A 155 6.19 12.23 10.12
C ILE A 155 5.88 10.78 9.74
N ILE A 156 4.65 10.36 9.97
CA ILE A 156 4.05 9.19 9.33
C ILE A 156 3.15 9.69 8.20
N ALA A 157 3.35 9.18 6.99
CA ALA A 157 2.61 9.58 5.81
C ALA A 157 2.28 8.35 4.97
N PHE A 158 1.00 8.10 4.76
CA PHE A 158 0.58 6.91 4.01
C PHE A 158 -0.76 7.10 3.31
N THR A 159 -0.96 6.27 2.29
CA THR A 159 -2.27 5.99 1.71
C THR A 159 -2.62 4.54 1.95
N ASP A 160 -3.91 4.23 2.07
CA ASP A 160 -4.35 2.84 2.19
C ASP A 160 -5.77 2.64 1.67
N TRP A 161 -6.09 1.40 1.32
CA TRP A 161 -7.42 0.98 0.94
C TRP A 161 -8.29 0.86 2.19
N LEU A 162 -9.52 1.39 2.09
CA LEU A 162 -10.39 1.58 3.24
C LEU A 162 -11.75 0.93 3.04
N GLN A 163 -12.33 0.46 4.13
CA GLN A 163 -13.76 0.27 4.22
C GLN A 163 -14.42 1.63 4.47
N ILE A 164 -15.33 2.06 3.59
CA ILE A 164 -16.05 3.34 3.72
C ILE A 164 -17.56 3.18 3.87
N GLY A 165 -18.09 1.99 3.58
CA GLY A 165 -19.50 1.64 3.74
C GLY A 165 -19.71 0.34 4.50
N THR A 166 -20.95 0.05 4.85
CA THR A 166 -21.34 -1.22 5.46
C THR A 166 -21.50 -2.30 4.39
N MET A 167 -20.90 -3.46 4.63
CA MET A 167 -21.03 -4.65 3.80
C MET A 167 -21.63 -5.81 4.61
N THR A 168 -22.32 -6.72 3.94
CA THR A 168 -22.65 -8.02 4.50
C THR A 168 -21.38 -8.86 4.68
N GLU A 169 -21.46 -9.91 5.48
CA GLU A 169 -20.33 -10.82 5.69
C GLU A 169 -19.91 -11.53 4.39
N SER A 170 -20.85 -11.85 3.54
CA SER A 170 -20.58 -12.45 2.23
C SER A 170 -19.89 -11.49 1.28
N GLU A 171 -20.39 -10.26 1.14
CA GLU A 171 -19.76 -9.22 0.29
C GLU A 171 -18.34 -8.92 0.76
N TRP A 172 -18.14 -8.79 2.08
CA TRP A 172 -16.83 -8.57 2.67
C TRP A 172 -15.86 -9.70 2.34
N THR A 173 -16.28 -10.95 2.54
CA THR A 173 -15.44 -12.12 2.29
C THR A 173 -15.12 -12.27 0.81
N ASP A 174 -16.11 -12.16 -0.07
CA ASP A 174 -15.95 -12.29 -1.50
C ASP A 174 -14.99 -11.24 -2.09
N LEU A 175 -15.11 -9.99 -1.62
CA LEU A 175 -14.28 -8.90 -2.10
C LEU A 175 -12.82 -9.06 -1.65
N ASN A 176 -12.62 -9.35 -0.38
CA ASN A 176 -11.28 -9.44 0.20
C ASN A 176 -10.54 -10.73 -0.16
N SER A 177 -11.28 -11.84 -0.44
CA SER A 177 -10.66 -13.10 -0.84
C SER A 177 -9.86 -13.00 -2.13
N PHE A 178 -10.34 -12.24 -3.11
CA PHE A 178 -9.62 -12.04 -4.37
C PHE A 178 -8.25 -11.34 -4.15
N MET A 179 -8.20 -10.41 -3.21
CA MET A 179 -6.99 -9.64 -2.91
C MET A 179 -6.13 -10.28 -1.81
N ALA A 180 -6.62 -11.34 -1.17
CA ALA A 180 -6.06 -11.86 0.08
C ALA A 180 -5.90 -10.77 1.16
N PHE A 181 -6.83 -9.80 1.21
CA PHE A 181 -6.82 -8.78 2.25
C PHE A 181 -7.36 -9.35 3.56
N PRO A 182 -6.56 -9.40 4.61
CA PRO A 182 -7.04 -9.85 5.90
C PRO A 182 -7.98 -8.84 6.57
N TYR A 183 -7.73 -7.54 6.34
CA TYR A 183 -8.51 -6.51 7.01
C TYR A 183 -8.28 -5.10 6.42
N MET A 184 -9.33 -4.45 5.98
CA MET A 184 -9.33 -3.02 5.66
C MET A 184 -9.83 -2.21 6.85
N GLU A 185 -9.10 -1.15 7.21
CA GLU A 185 -9.50 -0.22 8.26
C GLU A 185 -10.38 0.89 7.65
N THR A 186 -11.00 1.69 8.49
CA THR A 186 -11.68 2.94 8.10
C THR A 186 -10.74 4.14 8.30
N LEU A 187 -10.98 5.25 7.61
CA LEU A 187 -10.21 6.48 7.81
C LEU A 187 -10.26 6.93 9.28
N GLU A 188 -11.47 6.92 9.87
CA GLU A 188 -11.66 7.24 11.29
C GLU A 188 -10.93 6.27 12.21
N GLY A 189 -10.91 4.97 11.86
CA GLY A 189 -10.19 3.96 12.63
C GLY A 189 -8.69 4.23 12.69
N TYR A 190 -8.05 4.52 11.57
CA TYR A 190 -6.64 4.93 11.53
C TYR A 190 -6.37 6.19 12.34
N VAL A 191 -7.22 7.22 12.21
CA VAL A 191 -7.10 8.47 12.99
C VAL A 191 -7.19 8.19 14.49
N ASN A 192 -8.12 7.34 14.92
CA ASN A 192 -8.29 6.99 16.33
C ASN A 192 -7.08 6.21 16.87
N GLU A 193 -6.54 5.24 16.11
CA GLU A 193 -5.33 4.51 16.52
C GLU A 193 -4.10 5.43 16.61
N LEU A 194 -3.91 6.33 15.62
CA LEU A 194 -2.82 7.30 15.66
C LEU A 194 -2.93 8.25 16.87
N LYS A 195 -4.13 8.73 17.20
CA LYS A 195 -4.36 9.58 18.39
C LYS A 195 -4.06 8.85 19.69
N LYS A 196 -4.47 7.57 19.82
CA LYS A 196 -4.14 6.73 21.00
C LYS A 196 -2.63 6.55 21.17
N LEU A 197 -1.88 6.61 20.09
CA LEU A 197 -0.41 6.53 20.06
C LEU A 197 0.25 7.93 20.13
N ASP A 198 -0.44 8.97 20.60
CA ASP A 198 0.07 10.34 20.72
C ASP A 198 0.65 10.92 19.41
N PHE A 199 0.04 10.60 18.28
CA PHE A 199 0.32 11.33 17.04
C PHE A 199 -0.60 12.55 16.94
N LYS A 200 -0.02 13.66 16.50
CA LYS A 200 -0.79 14.82 16.04
C LYS A 200 -1.17 14.62 14.59
N ILE A 201 -2.46 14.48 14.30
CA ILE A 201 -2.95 14.44 12.93
C ILE A 201 -2.72 15.80 12.28
N LEU A 202 -2.03 15.82 11.15
CA LEU A 202 -1.78 17.02 10.36
C LEU A 202 -2.80 17.14 9.24
N GLU A 203 -3.06 16.04 8.54
CA GLU A 203 -4.02 16.02 7.43
C GLU A 203 -4.63 14.62 7.28
N THR A 204 -5.88 14.59 6.87
CA THR A 204 -6.57 13.40 6.39
C THR A 204 -7.38 13.77 5.16
N GLU A 205 -7.37 12.90 4.16
CA GLU A 205 -8.09 13.13 2.91
C GLU A 205 -8.79 11.84 2.48
N ASP A 206 -10.06 11.98 2.10
CA ASP A 206 -10.83 10.91 1.49
C ASP A 206 -10.56 10.93 -0.03
N LEU A 207 -9.93 9.88 -0.52
CA LEU A 207 -9.58 9.70 -1.93
C LEU A 207 -10.54 8.71 -2.62
N SER A 208 -11.66 8.39 -2.01
CA SER A 208 -12.58 7.36 -2.52
C SER A 208 -13.16 7.67 -3.90
N PRO A 209 -13.49 8.93 -4.27
CA PRO A 209 -13.92 9.25 -5.64
C PRO A 209 -12.83 9.00 -6.68
N ASP A 210 -11.58 9.34 -6.37
CA ASP A 210 -10.43 9.06 -7.23
C ASP A 210 -10.15 7.55 -7.32
N PHE A 211 -10.28 6.84 -6.21
CA PHE A 211 -10.17 5.39 -6.15
C PHE A 211 -11.18 4.68 -7.06
N ALA A 212 -12.46 5.05 -7.00
CA ALA A 212 -13.50 4.49 -7.86
C ALA A 212 -13.18 4.71 -9.35
N ASN A 213 -12.75 5.92 -9.71
CA ASN A 213 -12.32 6.21 -11.09
C ASN A 213 -11.13 5.32 -11.52
N HIS A 214 -10.15 5.09 -10.64
CA HIS A 214 -9.02 4.21 -10.94
C HIS A 214 -9.43 2.74 -11.09
N CYS A 215 -10.41 2.26 -10.32
CA CYS A 215 -10.96 0.91 -10.49
C CYS A 215 -11.52 0.72 -11.92
N HIS A 216 -12.27 1.69 -12.44
CA HIS A 216 -12.75 1.67 -13.83
C HIS A 216 -11.59 1.73 -14.84
N ILE A 217 -10.58 2.56 -14.61
CA ILE A 217 -9.40 2.65 -15.48
C ILE A 217 -8.68 1.30 -15.52
N TYR A 218 -8.44 0.66 -14.39
CA TYR A 218 -7.76 -0.64 -14.33
C TYR A 218 -8.58 -1.75 -15.00
N GLN A 219 -9.90 -1.76 -14.81
CA GLN A 219 -10.79 -2.69 -15.51
C GLN A 219 -10.71 -2.50 -17.03
N ASN A 220 -10.72 -1.26 -17.49
CA ASN A 220 -10.57 -0.95 -18.90
C ASN A 220 -9.20 -1.38 -19.46
N ILE A 221 -8.11 -1.15 -18.72
CA ILE A 221 -6.76 -1.62 -19.09
C ILE A 221 -6.72 -3.14 -19.17
N LEU A 222 -7.24 -3.83 -18.15
CA LEU A 222 -7.29 -5.30 -18.10
C LEU A 222 -8.01 -5.87 -19.33
N ARG A 223 -9.20 -5.37 -19.63
CA ARG A 223 -10.08 -5.89 -20.69
C ARG A 223 -9.60 -5.55 -22.11
N ASN A 224 -9.08 -4.35 -22.30
CA ASN A 224 -8.81 -3.81 -23.65
C ASN A 224 -7.34 -3.78 -24.03
N LYS A 225 -6.42 -3.79 -23.07
CA LYS A 225 -4.98 -3.73 -23.35
C LYS A 225 -4.25 -5.02 -22.97
N LEU A 226 -4.56 -5.61 -21.82
CA LEU A 226 -3.78 -6.71 -21.25
C LEU A 226 -4.37 -8.09 -21.50
N LYS A 227 -5.63 -8.19 -21.92
CA LYS A 227 -6.35 -9.47 -22.07
C LYS A 227 -5.57 -10.50 -22.86
N ASN A 228 -5.11 -10.15 -24.05
CA ASN A 228 -4.44 -11.10 -24.96
C ASN A 228 -3.09 -11.56 -24.39
N ASP A 229 -2.35 -10.64 -23.78
CA ASP A 229 -1.03 -10.93 -23.20
C ASP A 229 -1.17 -11.83 -21.96
N ILE A 230 -2.16 -11.55 -21.09
CA ILE A 230 -2.44 -12.37 -19.91
C ILE A 230 -2.87 -13.77 -20.32
N ILE A 231 -3.79 -13.91 -21.28
CA ILE A 231 -4.25 -15.22 -21.76
C ILE A 231 -3.10 -16.00 -22.37
N ALA A 232 -2.26 -15.36 -23.17
CA ALA A 232 -1.13 -16.01 -23.84
C ALA A 232 -0.05 -16.49 -22.86
N GLN A 233 0.20 -15.73 -21.79
CA GLN A 233 1.29 -16.01 -20.87
C GLN A 233 0.86 -16.86 -19.66
N TYR A 234 -0.39 -16.70 -19.20
CA TYR A 234 -0.86 -17.25 -17.91
C TYR A 234 -2.17 -18.06 -18.01
N GLY A 235 -2.80 -18.10 -19.19
CA GLY A 235 -4.05 -18.83 -19.40
C GLY A 235 -5.31 -17.99 -19.19
N ILE A 236 -6.43 -18.53 -19.72
CA ILE A 236 -7.73 -17.84 -19.66
C ILE A 236 -8.27 -17.75 -18.23
N GLU A 237 -7.99 -18.74 -17.39
CA GLU A 237 -8.50 -18.82 -16.01
C GLU A 237 -7.98 -17.65 -15.16
N LEU A 238 -6.70 -17.25 -15.33
CA LEU A 238 -6.17 -16.09 -14.61
C LEU A 238 -6.85 -14.79 -15.06
N PHE A 239 -7.06 -14.63 -16.37
CA PHE A 239 -7.77 -13.46 -16.89
C PHE A 239 -9.19 -13.37 -16.35
N GLU A 240 -9.96 -14.47 -16.39
CA GLU A 240 -11.34 -14.51 -15.92
C GLU A 240 -11.44 -14.25 -14.40
N ALA A 241 -10.53 -14.82 -13.61
CA ALA A 241 -10.46 -14.56 -12.18
C ALA A 241 -10.15 -13.09 -11.89
N ALA A 242 -9.18 -12.49 -12.60
CA ALA A 242 -8.81 -11.09 -12.48
C ALA A 242 -9.94 -10.15 -12.91
N ASP A 243 -10.60 -10.42 -14.02
CA ASP A 243 -11.72 -9.61 -14.53
C ASP A 243 -12.93 -9.66 -13.59
N SER A 244 -13.29 -10.86 -13.11
CA SER A 244 -14.36 -11.03 -12.11
C SER A 244 -14.03 -10.37 -10.77
N GLY A 245 -12.80 -10.54 -10.29
CA GLY A 245 -12.36 -9.90 -9.04
C GLY A 245 -12.38 -8.38 -9.14
N LEU A 246 -11.81 -7.82 -10.22
CA LEU A 246 -11.78 -6.38 -10.42
C LEU A 246 -13.18 -5.78 -10.64
N ALA A 247 -14.12 -6.52 -11.29
CA ALA A 247 -15.50 -6.09 -11.41
C ALA A 247 -16.18 -5.93 -10.03
N LYS A 248 -15.94 -6.84 -9.09
CA LYS A 248 -16.45 -6.73 -7.72
C LYS A 248 -15.91 -5.48 -7.01
N TRP A 249 -14.64 -5.12 -7.23
CA TRP A 249 -14.05 -3.91 -6.67
C TRP A 249 -14.61 -2.65 -7.29
N VAL A 250 -14.88 -2.63 -8.60
CA VAL A 250 -15.58 -1.54 -9.28
C VAL A 250 -16.96 -1.33 -8.66
N ASP A 251 -17.76 -2.39 -8.57
CA ASP A 251 -19.13 -2.33 -8.02
C ASP A 251 -19.09 -1.83 -6.56
N ALA A 252 -18.19 -2.36 -5.74
CA ALA A 252 -18.07 -1.96 -4.34
C ALA A 252 -17.60 -0.50 -4.16
N ALA A 253 -16.75 0.00 -5.05
CA ALA A 253 -16.32 1.38 -5.05
C ALA A 253 -17.45 2.33 -5.49
N ASP A 254 -18.20 1.98 -6.55
CA ASP A 254 -19.33 2.75 -7.04
C ASP A 254 -20.46 2.82 -6.00
N GLU A 255 -20.66 1.74 -5.25
CA GLU A 255 -21.62 1.67 -4.14
C GLU A 255 -21.10 2.33 -2.84
N SER A 256 -19.93 2.96 -2.87
CA SER A 256 -19.30 3.60 -1.71
C SER A 256 -19.12 2.63 -0.51
N LYS A 257 -18.79 1.39 -0.76
CA LYS A 257 -18.45 0.36 0.24
C LYS A 257 -16.97 0.34 0.56
N VAL A 258 -16.15 0.55 -0.46
CA VAL A 258 -14.69 0.62 -0.37
C VAL A 258 -14.17 1.91 -0.99
N GLY A 259 -13.02 2.32 -0.55
CA GLY A 259 -12.38 3.54 -1.02
C GLY A 259 -10.91 3.57 -0.63
N ARG A 260 -10.36 4.76 -0.58
CA ARG A 260 -8.95 5.02 -0.28
C ARG A 260 -8.81 6.28 0.54
N GLY A 261 -7.81 6.34 1.41
CA GLY A 261 -7.51 7.54 2.18
C GLY A 261 -6.04 7.87 2.22
N ARG A 262 -5.76 9.13 2.50
CA ARG A 262 -4.42 9.65 2.76
C ARG A 262 -4.37 10.21 4.17
N ILE A 263 -3.32 9.89 4.90
CA ILE A 263 -3.13 10.31 6.28
C ILE A 263 -1.71 10.79 6.48
N ILE A 264 -1.58 11.98 7.07
CA ILE A 264 -0.32 12.54 7.51
C ILE A 264 -0.44 12.89 8.98
N ALA A 265 0.48 12.38 9.79
CA ALA A 265 0.53 12.67 11.20
C ALA A 265 1.96 12.85 11.70
N LYS A 266 2.13 13.57 12.80
CA LYS A 266 3.42 13.90 13.41
C LYS A 266 3.53 13.20 14.76
N LYS A 267 4.63 12.51 15.02
CA LYS A 267 4.99 11.98 16.34
C LYS A 267 5.28 13.17 17.28
N LEU A 268 4.58 13.21 18.42
CA LEU A 268 4.80 14.18 19.48
C LEU A 268 6.01 13.82 20.33
#